data_184b6cf8ae2ab63499d1258996814ec2
#
_entry.id   184b6cf8ae2ab63499d1258996814ec2
#
_cell.length_a   1.000
_cell.length_b   1.000
_cell.length_c   1.000
_cell.angle_alpha   90.00
_cell.angle_beta   90.00
_cell.angle_gamma   90.00
#
_symmetry.space_group_name_H-M   'P 1'
#
loop_
_entity.id
_entity.type
_entity.pdbx_description
1 polymer ?
#
loop_
_entity_poly.entity_id
_entity_poly.type
_entity_poly.pdbx_seq_one_letter_code
_entity_poly.pdbx_strand_id
1 'polypeptide(L)'
;MSAAGARRGFTLLELIIVIAVIGIVAAIAIPNLVASRKHAQENAAVGNMKTIIAAQAMFKEQDKEIDLNFDYGNLAELSAYQLLDPILGGGTKGGYLFQVDYSQTTSEFLWYAVANPIIPQGTGDLYFCCNHRAVVFYTFDQTLLMNNTDCQVPTFVTPVYSR
;
A
#
# COMPACT_ATOMS: atom_id res chain seq x y z
N MET A 1 -68.65 3.52 3.06
CA MET A 1 -68.05 3.58 4.38
C MET A 1 -66.55 3.34 4.20
N SER A 2 -65.75 4.41 4.26
CA SER A 2 -64.29 4.32 4.11
C SER A 2 -63.68 4.10 5.48
N ALA A 3 -63.01 2.96 5.68
CA ALA A 3 -62.27 2.69 6.95
C ALA A 3 -60.99 3.53 6.93
N ALA A 4 -60.97 4.56 7.74
CA ALA A 4 -59.73 5.33 8.01
C ALA A 4 -58.78 4.43 8.76
N GLY A 5 -57.76 3.93 8.06
CA GLY A 5 -56.67 3.17 8.67
C GLY A 5 -55.95 4.02 9.71
N ALA A 6 -55.96 3.62 10.96
CA ALA A 6 -55.24 4.29 12.05
C ALA A 6 -53.74 4.30 11.75
N ARG A 7 -53.19 5.47 11.47
CA ARG A 7 -51.73 5.67 11.36
C ARG A 7 -51.14 5.52 12.73
N ARG A 8 -50.44 4.42 12.97
CA ARG A 8 -49.66 4.22 14.20
C ARG A 8 -48.45 5.17 14.15
N GLY A 9 -48.40 6.11 15.07
CA GLY A 9 -47.24 6.98 15.26
C GLY A 9 -46.13 6.22 16.00
N PHE A 10 -44.88 6.57 15.68
CA PHE A 10 -43.69 6.06 16.38
C PHE A 10 -43.64 6.60 17.80
N THR A 11 -43.33 5.75 18.77
CA THR A 11 -43.15 6.16 20.15
C THR A 11 -41.73 6.66 20.39
N LEU A 12 -41.58 7.62 21.33
CA LEU A 12 -40.27 8.13 21.73
C LEU A 12 -39.39 7.00 22.30
N LEU A 13 -40.01 6.06 23.01
CA LEU A 13 -39.31 4.89 23.56
C LEU A 13 -38.74 3.98 22.48
N GLU A 14 -39.49 3.72 21.40
CA GLU A 14 -38.97 2.92 20.26
C GLU A 14 -37.75 3.57 19.62
N LEU A 15 -37.75 4.89 19.48
CA LEU A 15 -36.62 5.62 18.89
C LEU A 15 -35.38 5.52 19.78
N ILE A 16 -35.55 5.71 21.13
CA ILE A 16 -34.41 5.63 22.06
C ILE A 16 -33.80 4.25 22.09
N ILE A 17 -34.60 3.18 22.07
CA ILE A 17 -34.07 1.80 22.04
C ILE A 17 -33.28 1.56 20.78
N VAL A 18 -33.78 2.01 19.62
CA VAL A 18 -33.10 1.84 18.32
C VAL A 18 -31.74 2.55 18.30
N ILE A 19 -31.67 3.82 18.71
CA ILE A 19 -30.39 4.54 18.75
C ILE A 19 -29.40 3.94 19.76
N ALA A 20 -29.91 3.42 20.91
CA ALA A 20 -29.06 2.75 21.90
C ALA A 20 -28.42 1.48 21.30
N VAL A 21 -29.20 0.65 20.61
CA VAL A 21 -28.70 -0.57 19.96
C VAL A 21 -27.68 -0.22 18.84
N ILE A 22 -28.00 0.76 18.00
CA ILE A 22 -27.08 1.22 16.95
C ILE A 22 -25.77 1.74 17.57
N GLY A 23 -25.83 2.49 18.67
CA GLY A 23 -24.67 3.00 19.39
C GLY A 23 -23.74 1.88 19.88
N ILE A 24 -24.31 0.82 20.47
CA ILE A 24 -23.53 -0.34 20.95
C ILE A 24 -22.87 -1.07 19.79
N VAL A 25 -23.61 -1.33 18.69
CA VAL A 25 -23.06 -2.00 17.49
C VAL A 25 -21.96 -1.17 16.85
N ALA A 26 -22.18 0.14 16.70
CA ALA A 26 -21.20 1.06 16.11
C ALA A 26 -19.91 1.14 16.96
N ALA A 27 -20.01 1.12 18.29
CA ALA A 27 -18.86 1.16 19.18
C ALA A 27 -17.89 -0.02 18.97
N ILE A 28 -18.41 -1.19 18.58
CA ILE A 28 -17.60 -2.37 18.29
C ILE A 28 -17.17 -2.41 16.81
N ALA A 29 -18.04 -1.99 15.90
CA ALA A 29 -17.81 -2.15 14.46
C ALA A 29 -16.79 -1.14 13.91
N ILE A 30 -16.80 0.11 14.39
CA ILE A 30 -15.93 1.17 13.86
C ILE A 30 -14.44 0.86 14.04
N PRO A 31 -13.92 0.51 15.24
CA PRO A 31 -12.49 0.22 15.40
C PRO A 31 -12.05 -0.99 14.57
N ASN A 32 -12.87 -2.03 14.48
CA ASN A 32 -12.58 -3.21 13.68
C ASN A 32 -12.50 -2.88 12.17
N LEU A 33 -13.39 -2.01 11.69
CA LEU A 33 -13.37 -1.56 10.30
C LEU A 33 -12.10 -0.76 9.96
N VAL A 34 -11.67 0.11 10.87
CA VAL A 34 -10.43 0.89 10.69
C VAL A 34 -9.21 -0.04 10.61
N ALA A 35 -9.10 -1.00 11.53
CA ALA A 35 -8.01 -1.99 11.50
C ALA A 35 -8.02 -2.82 10.21
N SER A 36 -9.19 -3.30 9.78
CA SER A 36 -9.33 -4.07 8.53
C SER A 36 -8.91 -3.26 7.30
N ARG A 37 -9.22 -1.96 7.25
CA ARG A 37 -8.80 -1.07 6.17
C ARG A 37 -7.29 -0.91 6.11
N LYS A 38 -6.62 -0.71 7.26
CA LYS A 38 -5.16 -0.64 7.32
C LYS A 38 -4.52 -1.91 6.74
N HIS A 39 -4.93 -3.09 7.23
CA HIS A 39 -4.38 -4.35 6.72
C HIS A 39 -4.64 -4.56 5.22
N ALA A 40 -5.80 -4.13 4.71
CA ALA A 40 -6.07 -4.18 3.28
C ALA A 40 -5.11 -3.27 2.48
N GLN A 41 -4.81 -2.07 2.98
CA GLN A 41 -3.87 -1.13 2.36
C GLN A 41 -2.42 -1.64 2.42
N GLU A 42 -2.00 -2.23 3.55
CA GLU A 42 -0.70 -2.88 3.71
C GLU A 42 -0.52 -4.04 2.73
N ASN A 43 -1.51 -4.92 2.61
CA ASN A 43 -1.49 -6.02 1.65
C ASN A 43 -1.46 -5.52 0.19
N ALA A 44 -2.21 -4.45 -0.12
CA ALA A 44 -2.17 -3.83 -1.43
C ALA A 44 -0.79 -3.20 -1.72
N ALA A 45 -0.14 -2.60 -0.72
CA ALA A 45 1.22 -2.08 -0.84
C ALA A 45 2.23 -3.18 -1.17
N VAL A 46 2.15 -4.33 -0.47
CA VAL A 46 2.99 -5.51 -0.79
C VAL A 46 2.75 -6.00 -2.22
N GLY A 47 1.49 -6.04 -2.68
CA GLY A 47 1.14 -6.38 -4.06
C GLY A 47 1.75 -5.41 -5.07
N ASN A 48 1.67 -4.11 -4.81
CA ASN A 48 2.29 -3.08 -5.66
C ASN A 48 3.82 -3.19 -5.67
N MET A 49 4.46 -3.50 -4.54
CA MET A 49 5.91 -3.76 -4.48
C MET A 49 6.32 -4.96 -5.36
N LYS A 50 5.53 -6.04 -5.34
CA LYS A 50 5.76 -7.19 -6.22
C LYS A 50 5.58 -6.82 -7.70
N THR A 51 4.64 -5.94 -8.02
CA THR A 51 4.45 -5.42 -9.39
C THR A 51 5.66 -4.59 -9.83
N ILE A 52 6.22 -3.75 -8.94
CA ILE A 52 7.45 -2.99 -9.22
C ILE A 52 8.62 -3.94 -9.47
N ILE A 53 8.79 -5.00 -8.67
CA ILE A 53 9.84 -6.01 -8.85
C ILE A 53 9.74 -6.64 -10.26
N ALA A 54 8.53 -7.06 -10.67
CA ALA A 54 8.31 -7.65 -11.98
C ALA A 54 8.56 -6.65 -13.13
N ALA A 55 8.12 -5.41 -12.95
CA ALA A 55 8.35 -4.34 -13.92
C ALA A 55 9.84 -4.04 -14.10
N GLN A 56 10.61 -4.00 -13.01
CA GLN A 56 12.06 -3.81 -13.06
C GLN A 56 12.78 -4.93 -13.82
N ALA A 57 12.38 -6.18 -13.57
CA ALA A 57 12.94 -7.32 -14.30
C ALA A 57 12.65 -7.23 -15.79
N MET A 58 11.42 -6.88 -16.18
CA MET A 58 11.03 -6.71 -17.58
C MET A 58 11.73 -5.52 -18.25
N PHE A 59 11.88 -4.40 -17.53
CA PHE A 59 12.56 -3.20 -18.03
C PHE A 59 14.00 -3.53 -18.39
N LYS A 60 14.73 -4.14 -17.46
CA LYS A 60 16.11 -4.56 -17.64
C LYS A 60 16.28 -5.59 -18.77
N GLU A 61 15.49 -6.68 -18.76
CA GLU A 61 15.63 -7.76 -19.74
C GLU A 61 15.36 -7.32 -21.19
N GLN A 62 14.52 -6.30 -21.36
CA GLN A 62 14.10 -5.85 -22.69
C GLN A 62 14.89 -4.64 -23.20
N ASP A 63 15.88 -4.13 -22.43
CA ASP A 63 16.61 -2.92 -22.79
C ASP A 63 15.67 -1.84 -23.35
N LYS A 64 14.71 -1.45 -22.52
CA LYS A 64 13.57 -0.61 -22.96
C LYS A 64 14.01 0.76 -23.48
N GLU A 65 15.15 1.24 -23.07
CA GLU A 65 15.70 2.52 -23.51
C GLU A 65 16.50 2.39 -24.82
N ILE A 66 16.80 1.15 -25.27
CA ILE A 66 17.51 0.83 -26.52
C ILE A 66 18.89 1.51 -26.56
N ASP A 67 19.53 1.67 -25.42
CA ASP A 67 20.84 2.28 -25.29
C ASP A 67 21.96 1.25 -25.07
N LEU A 68 21.63 -0.05 -25.12
CA LEU A 68 22.48 -1.20 -24.85
C LEU A 68 23.00 -1.31 -23.42
N ASN A 69 22.39 -0.56 -22.49
CA ASN A 69 22.61 -0.70 -21.05
C ASN A 69 21.41 -1.42 -20.44
N PHE A 70 21.65 -2.56 -19.82
CA PHE A 70 20.62 -3.34 -19.13
C PHE A 70 20.48 -2.82 -17.70
N ASP A 71 19.88 -1.65 -17.52
CA ASP A 71 19.72 -1.00 -16.24
C ASP A 71 18.29 -1.06 -15.70
N TYR A 72 18.05 -0.38 -14.59
CA TYR A 72 16.76 -0.33 -13.90
C TYR A 72 16.18 1.08 -14.02
N GLY A 73 14.85 1.17 -14.17
CA GLY A 73 14.14 2.42 -14.34
C GLY A 73 13.52 2.96 -13.04
N ASN A 74 13.20 4.24 -13.05
CA ASN A 74 12.36 4.85 -12.02
C ASN A 74 10.86 4.58 -12.28
N LEU A 75 9.97 4.97 -11.33
CA LEU A 75 8.53 4.72 -11.47
C LEU A 75 7.93 5.37 -12.72
N ALA A 76 8.40 6.56 -13.10
CA ALA A 76 7.89 7.27 -14.27
C ALA A 76 8.30 6.57 -15.58
N GLU A 77 9.53 6.12 -15.67
CA GLU A 77 10.05 5.32 -16.79
C GLU A 77 9.28 4.00 -16.92
N LEU A 78 9.16 3.25 -15.85
CA LEU A 78 8.40 2.00 -15.85
C LEU A 78 6.94 2.20 -16.30
N SER A 79 6.32 3.31 -15.93
CA SER A 79 4.96 3.66 -16.37
C SER A 79 4.92 4.11 -17.81
N ALA A 80 5.91 4.88 -18.28
CA ALA A 80 6.01 5.33 -19.68
C ALA A 80 6.10 4.14 -20.66
N TYR A 81 6.80 3.08 -20.28
CA TYR A 81 6.90 1.84 -21.04
C TYR A 81 5.76 0.84 -20.76
N GLN A 82 4.68 1.28 -20.09
CA GLN A 82 3.47 0.49 -19.80
C GLN A 82 3.73 -0.78 -18.96
N LEU A 83 4.80 -0.81 -18.20
CA LEU A 83 5.12 -1.88 -17.26
C LEU A 83 4.43 -1.69 -15.91
N LEU A 84 4.05 -0.45 -15.59
CA LEU A 84 3.24 -0.08 -14.41
C LEU A 84 2.00 0.70 -14.83
N ASP A 85 0.95 0.58 -14.05
CA ASP A 85 -0.22 1.45 -14.22
C ASP A 85 0.12 2.92 -13.89
N PRO A 86 -0.54 3.91 -14.51
CA PRO A 86 -0.21 5.33 -14.34
C PRO A 86 -0.33 5.83 -12.89
N ILE A 87 -1.19 5.21 -12.09
CA ILE A 87 -1.39 5.61 -10.68
C ILE A 87 -0.17 5.21 -9.87
N LEU A 88 0.32 3.98 -10.03
CA LEU A 88 1.53 3.50 -9.37
C LEU A 88 2.78 4.22 -9.90
N GLY A 89 2.84 4.49 -11.21
CA GLY A 89 3.88 5.30 -11.85
C GLY A 89 3.96 6.73 -11.29
N GLY A 90 2.83 7.30 -10.86
CA GLY A 90 2.77 8.56 -10.13
C GLY A 90 3.22 8.50 -8.66
N GLY A 91 3.60 7.32 -8.17
CA GLY A 91 4.18 7.12 -6.84
C GLY A 91 3.16 7.06 -5.70
N THR A 92 1.86 7.25 -5.95
CA THR A 92 0.87 7.23 -4.85
C THR A 92 -0.28 6.30 -5.20
N LYS A 93 -0.46 5.23 -4.40
CA LYS A 93 -1.52 4.26 -4.62
C LYS A 93 -1.93 3.56 -3.32
N GLY A 94 -3.24 3.39 -3.09
CA GLY A 94 -3.78 2.59 -1.99
C GLY A 94 -3.41 3.07 -0.59
N GLY A 95 -3.20 4.39 -0.39
CA GLY A 95 -2.80 4.96 0.92
C GLY A 95 -1.29 4.90 1.19
N TYR A 96 -0.48 4.51 0.19
CA TYR A 96 0.97 4.43 0.27
C TYR A 96 1.65 5.32 -0.77
N LEU A 97 2.78 5.88 -0.38
CA LEU A 97 3.72 6.60 -1.25
C LEU A 97 4.85 5.63 -1.61
N PHE A 98 5.02 5.41 -2.92
CA PHE A 98 6.07 4.56 -3.49
C PHE A 98 7.18 5.41 -4.07
N GLN A 99 8.41 5.03 -3.81
CA GLN A 99 9.60 5.63 -4.40
C GLN A 99 10.52 4.51 -4.87
N VAL A 100 11.05 4.67 -6.07
CA VAL A 100 12.06 3.77 -6.63
C VAL A 100 13.28 4.60 -6.91
N ASP A 101 14.42 4.12 -6.47
CA ASP A 101 15.71 4.73 -6.73
C ASP A 101 16.70 3.65 -7.18
N TYR A 102 17.66 4.05 -8.00
CA TYR A 102 18.73 3.21 -8.49
C TYR A 102 20.06 3.93 -8.35
N SER A 103 21.13 3.18 -8.22
CA SER A 103 22.47 3.77 -8.12
C SER A 103 22.90 4.35 -9.46
N GLN A 104 23.14 5.65 -9.54
CA GLN A 104 23.61 6.30 -10.77
C GLN A 104 24.98 5.80 -11.26
N THR A 105 25.73 5.16 -10.38
CA THR A 105 27.05 4.58 -10.72
C THR A 105 26.98 3.07 -11.01
N THR A 106 25.90 2.41 -10.56
CA THR A 106 25.70 0.96 -10.66
C THR A 106 24.25 0.62 -10.96
N SER A 107 23.58 1.45 -11.79
CA SER A 107 22.17 1.28 -12.20
C SER A 107 21.90 -0.08 -12.82
N GLU A 108 22.89 -0.66 -13.46
CA GLU A 108 22.84 -2.00 -14.04
C GLU A 108 22.68 -3.12 -13.00
N PHE A 109 23.08 -2.87 -11.74
CA PHE A 109 23.16 -3.92 -10.72
C PHE A 109 22.26 -3.69 -9.50
N LEU A 110 22.01 -2.43 -9.13
CA LEU A 110 21.39 -2.10 -7.85
C LEU A 110 20.22 -1.12 -8.01
N TRP A 111 19.06 -1.52 -7.53
CA TRP A 111 17.90 -0.68 -7.34
C TRP A 111 17.22 -1.04 -6.02
N TYR A 112 16.47 -0.12 -5.49
CA TYR A 112 15.59 -0.37 -4.36
C TYR A 112 14.29 0.43 -4.51
N ALA A 113 13.24 -0.05 -3.88
CA ALA A 113 11.98 0.64 -3.76
C ALA A 113 11.52 0.67 -2.32
N VAL A 114 10.87 1.75 -1.94
CA VAL A 114 10.24 1.90 -0.63
C VAL A 114 8.77 2.24 -0.79
N ALA A 115 7.96 1.77 0.16
CA ALA A 115 6.56 2.13 0.26
C ALA A 115 6.26 2.58 1.68
N ASN A 116 5.90 3.85 1.81
CA ASN A 116 5.62 4.51 3.08
C ASN A 116 4.12 4.82 3.19
N PRO A 117 3.46 4.59 4.34
CA PRO A 117 2.09 5.01 4.52
C PRO A 117 1.99 6.53 4.44
N ILE A 118 1.01 7.06 3.69
CA ILE A 118 0.80 8.53 3.55
C ILE A 118 0.45 9.14 4.91
N ILE A 119 -0.36 8.44 5.70
CA ILE A 119 -0.70 8.82 7.06
C ILE A 119 -0.28 7.69 7.98
N PRO A 120 0.86 7.82 8.69
CA PRO A 120 1.30 6.83 9.67
C PRO A 120 0.18 6.53 10.68
N GLN A 121 -0.02 5.24 11.00
CA GLN A 121 -1.12 4.74 11.85
C GLN A 121 -2.55 4.98 11.30
N GLY A 122 -2.69 5.75 10.23
CA GLY A 122 -3.97 5.99 9.54
C GLY A 122 -4.17 5.07 8.34
N THR A 123 -3.25 5.11 7.38
CA THR A 123 -3.29 4.27 6.17
C THR A 123 -2.50 2.98 6.29
N GLY A 124 -1.61 2.87 7.28
CA GLY A 124 -0.83 1.67 7.59
C GLY A 124 0.12 1.91 8.75
N ASP A 125 0.59 0.84 9.34
CA ASP A 125 1.58 0.83 10.41
C ASP A 125 2.93 0.31 9.91
N LEU A 126 2.95 -0.34 8.74
CA LEU A 126 4.12 -0.97 8.17
C LEU A 126 4.73 -0.12 7.05
N TYR A 127 6.04 -0.07 7.02
CA TYR A 127 6.87 0.49 5.96
C TYR A 127 7.51 -0.65 5.19
N PHE A 128 7.50 -0.60 3.86
CA PHE A 128 8.01 -1.68 3.03
C PHE A 128 9.20 -1.23 2.22
N CYS A 129 10.13 -2.15 2.01
CA CYS A 129 11.29 -1.99 1.14
C CYS A 129 11.50 -3.27 0.32
N CYS A 130 11.90 -3.12 -0.93
CA CYS A 130 12.40 -4.22 -1.74
C CYS A 130 13.61 -3.76 -2.57
N ASN A 131 14.38 -4.70 -3.09
CA ASN A 131 15.55 -4.42 -3.90
C ASN A 131 15.72 -5.46 -5.02
N HIS A 132 16.85 -5.39 -5.71
CA HIS A 132 17.24 -6.29 -6.79
C HIS A 132 17.18 -7.79 -6.44
N ARG A 133 17.11 -8.17 -5.17
CA ARG A 133 16.93 -9.57 -4.72
C ARG A 133 15.49 -10.05 -4.78
N ALA A 134 14.56 -9.18 -5.18
CA ALA A 134 13.13 -9.47 -5.31
C ALA A 134 12.43 -9.92 -4.02
N VAL A 135 12.98 -9.55 -2.85
CA VAL A 135 12.40 -9.83 -1.54
C VAL A 135 11.80 -8.54 -0.99
N VAL A 136 10.55 -8.60 -0.54
CA VAL A 136 9.89 -7.48 0.14
C VAL A 136 10.11 -7.63 1.64
N PHE A 137 10.67 -6.61 2.25
CA PHE A 137 10.89 -6.49 3.70
C PHE A 137 9.92 -5.48 4.29
N TYR A 138 9.64 -5.59 5.58
CA TYR A 138 8.85 -4.60 6.30
C TYR A 138 9.49 -4.23 7.63
N THR A 139 9.19 -3.01 8.09
CA THR A 139 9.55 -2.49 9.41
C THR A 139 8.43 -1.60 9.94
N PHE A 140 8.46 -1.36 11.25
CA PHE A 140 7.59 -0.38 11.91
C PHE A 140 8.23 1.01 12.02
N ASP A 141 9.51 1.14 11.67
CA ASP A 141 10.28 2.38 11.82
C ASP A 141 10.62 2.97 10.44
N GLN A 142 10.06 4.14 10.16
CA GLN A 142 10.30 4.88 8.92
C GLN A 142 11.77 5.26 8.72
N THR A 143 12.47 5.57 9.79
CA THR A 143 13.86 6.07 9.72
C THR A 143 14.82 5.03 9.14
N LEU A 144 14.48 3.75 9.32
CA LEU A 144 15.30 2.64 8.85
C LEU A 144 15.25 2.46 7.32
N LEU A 145 14.18 2.89 6.65
CA LEU A 145 14.04 2.73 5.20
C LEU A 145 14.60 3.91 4.41
N MET A 146 14.62 5.11 4.97
CA MET A 146 15.01 6.32 4.24
C MET A 146 16.50 6.40 3.86
N ASN A 147 17.37 5.64 4.54
CA ASN A 147 18.81 5.69 4.33
C ASN A 147 19.42 4.38 3.85
N ASN A 148 18.60 3.41 3.42
CA ASN A 148 19.10 2.06 3.19
C ASN A 148 18.91 1.63 1.73
N THR A 149 19.93 1.81 0.93
CA THR A 149 20.00 1.34 -0.46
C THR A 149 19.87 -0.19 -0.59
N ASP A 150 20.11 -0.93 0.48
CA ASP A 150 20.13 -2.40 0.44
C ASP A 150 18.87 -3.07 1.00
N CYS A 151 17.92 -2.34 1.59
CA CYS A 151 16.82 -2.91 2.38
C CYS A 151 17.32 -3.88 3.47
N GLN A 152 18.59 -3.81 3.83
CA GLN A 152 19.23 -4.66 4.81
C GLN A 152 19.57 -3.84 6.06
N VAL A 153 18.57 -3.67 6.92
CA VAL A 153 18.88 -3.23 8.29
C VAL A 153 19.03 -4.47 9.17
N PRO A 154 20.17 -4.64 9.82
CA PRO A 154 20.52 -5.92 10.43
C PRO A 154 19.61 -6.39 11.56
N THR A 155 18.72 -5.56 12.10
CA THR A 155 18.09 -5.90 13.38
C THR A 155 16.56 -5.90 13.39
N PHE A 156 15.87 -5.26 12.42
CA PHE A 156 14.41 -5.05 12.53
C PHE A 156 13.59 -5.22 11.23
N VAL A 157 14.22 -5.60 10.13
CA VAL A 157 13.50 -5.79 8.87
C VAL A 157 13.18 -7.25 8.66
N THR A 158 11.91 -7.58 8.65
CA THR A 158 11.43 -8.96 8.48
C THR A 158 10.97 -9.16 7.04
N PRO A 159 11.35 -10.26 6.36
CA PRO A 159 10.82 -10.55 5.03
C PRO A 159 9.33 -10.85 5.10
N VAL A 160 8.57 -10.33 4.13
CA VAL A 160 7.16 -10.67 3.95
C VAL A 160 7.11 -12.02 3.24
N TYR A 161 6.91 -13.09 3.99
CA TYR A 161 6.59 -14.38 3.40
C TYR A 161 5.11 -14.37 2.96
N SER A 162 4.82 -14.88 1.77
CA SER A 162 3.44 -15.13 1.34
C SER A 162 2.79 -16.11 2.32
N ARG A 163 1.83 -15.62 3.10
CA ARG A 163 0.88 -16.48 3.81
C ARG A 163 -0.15 -17.01 2.86
#